data_41a1f17db4dd1b0ca242379cc3df83d8
#
_entry.id   41a1f17db4dd1b0ca242379cc3df83d8
#
_cell.length_a   1.000
_cell.length_b   1.000
_cell.length_c   1.000
_cell.angle_alpha   90.00
_cell.angle_beta   90.00
_cell.angle_gamma   90.00
#
_symmetry.space_group_name_H-M   'P 1'
#
loop_
_entity.id
_entity.type
_entity.pdbx_description
1 polymer ?
#
loop_
_entity_poly.entity_id
_entity_poly.type
_entity_poly.pdbx_seq_one_letter_code
_entity_poly.pdbx_strand_id
1 'polypeptide(L)'
;MNLLKDSSRKWVIVAMMFLAIICNYLDRQLLSILKPEILDHFQIGDFEYAWIVNVFLLCYAIMYPISGILVDKFGPKSVMLGGITVWSLACIGAGWAPNVWVFAACRGVLGLAEPTIFAGQIVAVTLWFEKKQRATANSLCTIGGSLGAVVAPIVIAWLMGLLGYWQHVFVISGVVGLVIAFLWIFIYKTPSADVLARTVGADVKTPDGEQKAFSFKGLFKTRTLWGGILIRLVSDPVWYFCCFWLPGFLRGMGAREGLTNEQTLNMIQWIGGIPFLVGAIGGILTSAWSDALVKRGKPALDARKSMLMTIALLAPLCMTVPFINGADSLAFGWKVGLIIAVFSLVAVMCLSWLYTIPVVFAETFPVKNIASVMGLSCGAGALGSMVFNQFVGSIPESAWKVLFILMGTLHLIASLILWKLVRIEKVN
;
A
#
# COMPACT_ATOMS: atom_id res chain seq x y z
N MET A 1 -9.61 -32.13 -14.87
CA MET A 1 -10.19 -32.46 -13.57
C MET A 1 -10.86 -31.22 -12.96
N ASN A 2 -12.21 -31.16 -12.96
CA ASN A 2 -12.95 -30.01 -12.37
C ASN A 2 -13.25 -30.32 -10.90
N LEU A 3 -12.27 -30.04 -10.02
CA LEU A 3 -12.36 -30.34 -8.58
C LEU A 3 -13.32 -29.41 -7.80
N LEU A 4 -13.67 -28.25 -8.34
CA LEU A 4 -14.49 -27.24 -7.67
C LEU A 4 -15.63 -26.77 -8.59
N LYS A 5 -16.83 -26.64 -8.03
CA LYS A 5 -17.97 -25.93 -8.67
C LYS A 5 -17.63 -24.45 -8.81
N ASP A 6 -18.12 -23.76 -9.84
CA ASP A 6 -17.83 -22.33 -10.10
C ASP A 6 -18.19 -21.44 -8.91
N SER A 7 -19.26 -21.78 -8.17
CA SER A 7 -19.67 -21.04 -6.95
C SER A 7 -18.64 -21.09 -5.82
N SER A 8 -17.93 -22.20 -5.66
CA SER A 8 -16.87 -22.35 -4.65
C SER A 8 -15.53 -21.83 -5.19
N ARG A 9 -15.24 -22.04 -6.49
CA ARG A 9 -13.98 -21.62 -7.11
C ARG A 9 -13.77 -20.10 -7.01
N LYS A 10 -14.79 -19.28 -7.22
CA LYS A 10 -14.66 -17.81 -7.11
C LYS A 10 -14.14 -17.36 -5.74
N TRP A 11 -14.56 -18.00 -4.65
CA TRP A 11 -14.08 -17.68 -3.30
C TRP A 11 -12.67 -18.21 -3.04
N VAL A 12 -12.30 -19.36 -3.62
CA VAL A 12 -10.92 -19.86 -3.56
C VAL A 12 -9.97 -18.92 -4.33
N ILE A 13 -10.39 -18.35 -5.45
CA ILE A 13 -9.63 -17.32 -6.19
C ILE A 13 -9.43 -16.09 -5.31
N VAL A 14 -10.47 -15.61 -4.61
CA VAL A 14 -10.36 -14.49 -3.64
C VAL A 14 -9.38 -14.82 -2.53
N ALA A 15 -9.45 -16.03 -1.95
CA ALA A 15 -8.52 -16.46 -0.90
C ALA A 15 -7.07 -16.51 -1.41
N MET A 16 -6.84 -16.97 -2.63
CA MET A 16 -5.50 -16.96 -3.24
C MET A 16 -4.97 -15.55 -3.48
N MET A 17 -5.82 -14.64 -3.98
CA MET A 17 -5.44 -13.23 -4.14
C MET A 17 -5.15 -12.57 -2.80
N PHE A 18 -5.94 -12.86 -1.78
CA PHE A 18 -5.73 -12.40 -0.40
C PHE A 18 -4.36 -12.86 0.14
N LEU A 19 -4.02 -14.15 -0.01
CA LEU A 19 -2.72 -14.69 0.41
C LEU A 19 -1.56 -14.07 -0.39
N ALA A 20 -1.72 -13.88 -1.69
CA ALA A 20 -0.71 -13.23 -2.53
C ALA A 20 -0.47 -11.77 -2.11
N ILE A 21 -1.52 -11.06 -1.71
CA ILE A 21 -1.41 -9.68 -1.22
C ILE A 21 -0.76 -9.62 0.17
N ILE A 22 -1.05 -10.59 1.05
CA ILE A 22 -0.33 -10.72 2.33
C ILE A 22 1.17 -10.89 2.07
N CYS A 23 1.56 -11.82 1.19
CA CYS A 23 2.95 -12.06 0.82
C CYS A 23 3.60 -10.80 0.25
N ASN A 24 2.93 -10.10 -0.67
CA ASN A 24 3.38 -8.84 -1.25
C ASN A 24 3.71 -7.77 -0.18
N TYR A 25 2.84 -7.59 0.82
CA TYR A 25 3.09 -6.63 1.90
C TYR A 25 4.18 -7.11 2.86
N LEU A 26 4.30 -8.42 3.09
CA LEU A 26 5.38 -9.00 3.87
C LEU A 26 6.73 -8.72 3.19
N ASP A 27 6.85 -8.91 1.87
CA ASP A 27 8.06 -8.65 1.09
C ASP A 27 8.52 -7.18 1.16
N ARG A 28 7.58 -6.23 1.26
CA ARG A 28 7.89 -4.82 1.51
C ARG A 28 8.47 -4.60 2.90
N GLN A 29 7.91 -5.24 3.92
CA GLN A 29 8.32 -5.08 5.31
C GLN A 29 9.67 -5.74 5.61
N LEU A 30 10.10 -6.74 4.82
CA LEU A 30 11.43 -7.35 4.96
C LEU A 30 12.54 -6.29 4.96
N LEU A 31 12.51 -5.38 3.99
CA LEU A 31 13.52 -4.32 3.86
C LEU A 31 13.56 -3.40 5.07
N SER A 32 12.39 -3.09 5.63
CA SER A 32 12.24 -2.16 6.75
C SER A 32 12.63 -2.77 8.10
N ILE A 33 12.18 -4.00 8.35
CA ILE A 33 12.39 -4.68 9.63
C ILE A 33 13.84 -5.17 9.74
N LEU A 34 14.41 -5.64 8.64
CA LEU A 34 15.79 -6.13 8.56
C LEU A 34 16.81 -5.05 8.14
N LYS A 35 16.38 -3.75 8.20
CA LYS A 35 17.25 -2.63 7.82
C LYS A 35 18.62 -2.66 8.48
N PRO A 36 18.75 -2.80 9.82
CA PRO A 36 20.09 -2.77 10.45
C PRO A 36 21.01 -3.88 9.95
N GLU A 37 20.49 -5.09 9.76
CA GLU A 37 21.25 -6.23 9.26
C GLU A 37 21.72 -6.02 7.82
N ILE A 38 20.88 -5.38 6.99
CA ILE A 38 21.18 -5.04 5.60
C ILE A 38 22.23 -3.93 5.54
N LEU A 39 22.07 -2.87 6.36
CA LEU A 39 23.05 -1.77 6.43
C LEU A 39 24.42 -2.27 6.85
N ASP A 40 24.48 -3.12 7.90
CA ASP A 40 25.71 -3.70 8.40
C ASP A 40 26.37 -4.62 7.37
N HIS A 41 25.59 -5.50 6.73
CA HIS A 41 26.11 -6.44 5.73
C HIS A 41 26.76 -5.75 4.52
N PHE A 42 26.13 -4.70 3.99
CA PHE A 42 26.62 -3.96 2.82
C PHE A 42 27.49 -2.76 3.17
N GLN A 43 27.69 -2.46 4.46
CA GLN A 43 28.43 -1.31 4.97
C GLN A 43 27.94 0.01 4.36
N ILE A 44 26.63 0.23 4.38
CA ILE A 44 25.94 1.40 3.83
C ILE A 44 25.19 2.17 4.91
N GLY A 45 24.89 3.43 4.60
CA GLY A 45 24.12 4.32 5.48
C GLY A 45 22.67 4.48 5.09
N ASP A 46 22.00 5.39 5.78
CA ASP A 46 20.58 5.71 5.55
C ASP A 46 20.34 6.35 4.18
N PHE A 47 21.32 7.04 3.63
CA PHE A 47 21.23 7.62 2.30
C PHE A 47 21.11 6.55 1.21
N GLU A 48 21.99 5.54 1.25
CA GLU A 48 21.97 4.41 0.31
C GLU A 48 20.73 3.55 0.51
N TYR A 49 20.31 3.36 1.76
CA TYR A 49 19.04 2.69 2.06
C TYR A 49 17.84 3.41 1.41
N ALA A 50 17.76 4.73 1.56
CA ALA A 50 16.71 5.52 0.91
C ALA A 50 16.74 5.37 -0.62
N TRP A 51 17.94 5.30 -1.20
CA TRP A 51 18.11 5.06 -2.63
C TRP A 51 17.60 3.67 -3.06
N ILE A 52 17.85 2.62 -2.27
CA ILE A 52 17.30 1.27 -2.53
C ILE A 52 15.77 1.28 -2.52
N VAL A 53 15.17 1.95 -1.52
CA VAL A 53 13.71 2.15 -1.46
C VAL A 53 13.21 2.91 -2.68
N ASN A 54 13.93 3.94 -3.11
CA ASN A 54 13.56 4.79 -4.25
C ASN A 54 13.59 4.03 -5.58
N VAL A 55 14.55 3.13 -5.79
CA VAL A 55 14.56 2.26 -6.98
C VAL A 55 13.28 1.42 -7.05
N PHE A 56 12.87 0.84 -5.92
CA PHE A 56 11.60 0.13 -5.84
C PHE A 56 10.40 1.04 -6.17
N LEU A 57 10.31 2.21 -5.54
CA LEU A 57 9.18 3.13 -5.72
C LEU A 57 9.09 3.68 -7.14
N LEU A 58 10.21 3.99 -7.77
CA LEU A 58 10.25 4.45 -9.15
C LEU A 58 9.72 3.37 -10.11
N CYS A 59 10.23 2.16 -9.97
CA CYS A 59 9.78 1.01 -10.76
C CYS A 59 8.30 0.72 -10.54
N TYR A 60 7.84 0.80 -9.30
CA TYR A 60 6.44 0.63 -8.90
C TYR A 60 5.54 1.70 -9.54
N ALA A 61 5.96 2.98 -9.48
CA ALA A 61 5.22 4.09 -10.07
C ALA A 61 5.05 3.96 -11.59
N ILE A 62 6.10 3.52 -12.29
CA ILE A 62 6.09 3.30 -13.74
C ILE A 62 5.17 2.14 -14.10
N MET A 63 5.27 1.03 -13.35
CA MET A 63 4.54 -0.19 -13.69
C MET A 63 3.05 -0.13 -13.30
N TYR A 64 2.67 0.69 -12.34
CA TYR A 64 1.29 0.76 -11.86
C TYR A 64 0.27 1.03 -12.98
N PRO A 65 0.42 2.07 -13.81
CA PRO A 65 -0.46 2.28 -14.97
C PRO A 65 -0.29 1.22 -16.06
N ILE A 66 0.92 0.70 -16.27
CA ILE A 66 1.21 -0.31 -17.31
C ILE A 66 0.54 -1.65 -16.97
N SER A 67 0.48 -2.01 -15.69
CA SER A 67 -0.11 -3.27 -15.24
C SER A 67 -1.57 -3.43 -15.67
N GLY A 68 -2.35 -2.35 -15.68
CA GLY A 68 -3.72 -2.34 -16.19
C GLY A 68 -3.78 -2.72 -17.68
N ILE A 69 -2.93 -2.12 -18.50
CA ILE A 69 -2.84 -2.41 -19.95
C ILE A 69 -2.44 -3.88 -20.18
N LEU A 70 -1.50 -4.39 -19.38
CA LEU A 70 -1.09 -5.80 -19.49
C LEU A 70 -2.23 -6.76 -19.13
N VAL A 71 -3.01 -6.44 -18.08
CA VAL A 71 -4.17 -7.27 -17.68
C VAL A 71 -5.26 -7.25 -18.75
N ASP A 72 -5.52 -6.10 -19.36
CA ASP A 72 -6.50 -5.98 -20.45
C ASP A 72 -6.07 -6.80 -21.68
N LYS A 73 -4.76 -6.83 -21.98
CA LYS A 73 -4.24 -7.55 -23.16
C LYS A 73 -4.06 -9.06 -22.94
N PHE A 74 -3.54 -9.47 -21.80
CA PHE A 74 -3.12 -10.86 -21.54
C PHE A 74 -4.01 -11.58 -20.51
N GLY A 75 -4.98 -10.88 -19.94
CA GLY A 75 -5.89 -11.37 -18.92
C GLY A 75 -5.25 -11.49 -17.52
N PRO A 76 -6.10 -11.52 -16.47
CA PRO A 76 -5.64 -11.50 -15.08
C PRO A 76 -4.84 -12.75 -14.71
N LYS A 77 -5.16 -13.93 -15.28
CA LYS A 77 -4.44 -15.18 -14.99
C LYS A 77 -2.95 -15.06 -15.27
N SER A 78 -2.61 -14.70 -16.50
CA SER A 78 -1.24 -14.70 -17.00
C SER A 78 -0.42 -13.56 -16.37
N VAL A 79 -1.02 -12.37 -16.24
CA VAL A 79 -0.32 -11.20 -15.70
C VAL A 79 -0.04 -11.36 -14.21
N MET A 80 -1.00 -11.85 -13.43
CA MET A 80 -0.78 -12.12 -12.01
C MET A 80 0.22 -13.25 -11.80
N LEU A 81 0.13 -14.35 -12.58
CA LEU A 81 1.12 -15.43 -12.52
C LEU A 81 2.53 -14.90 -12.79
N GLY A 82 2.70 -14.17 -13.88
CA GLY A 82 3.99 -13.56 -14.25
C GLY A 82 4.50 -12.62 -13.17
N GLY A 83 3.64 -11.74 -12.65
CA GLY A 83 3.98 -10.83 -11.57
C GLY A 83 4.42 -11.56 -10.30
N ILE A 84 3.60 -12.50 -9.79
CA ILE A 84 3.94 -13.29 -8.61
C ILE A 84 5.27 -14.02 -8.80
N THR A 85 5.48 -14.65 -9.94
CA THR A 85 6.72 -15.37 -10.23
C THR A 85 7.93 -14.43 -10.25
N VAL A 86 7.82 -13.29 -10.95
CA VAL A 86 8.95 -12.34 -11.10
C VAL A 86 9.30 -11.71 -9.77
N TRP A 87 8.32 -11.24 -8.97
CA TRP A 87 8.66 -10.65 -7.67
C TRP A 87 9.24 -11.68 -6.69
N SER A 88 8.75 -12.93 -6.74
CA SER A 88 9.27 -14.01 -5.90
C SER A 88 10.72 -14.35 -6.22
N LEU A 89 11.05 -14.45 -7.52
CA LEU A 89 12.44 -14.64 -7.96
C LEU A 89 13.33 -13.46 -7.60
N ALA A 90 12.80 -12.23 -7.69
CA ALA A 90 13.51 -11.02 -7.27
C ALA A 90 13.77 -11.02 -5.76
N CYS A 91 12.82 -11.50 -4.95
CA CYS A 91 12.98 -11.64 -3.51
C CYS A 91 14.08 -12.67 -3.17
N ILE A 92 14.08 -13.83 -3.83
CA ILE A 92 15.14 -14.85 -3.69
C ILE A 92 16.49 -14.26 -4.12
N GLY A 93 16.54 -13.57 -5.26
CA GLY A 93 17.75 -12.91 -5.76
C GLY A 93 18.29 -11.86 -4.80
N ALA A 94 17.43 -11.12 -4.11
CA ALA A 94 17.83 -10.16 -3.09
C ALA A 94 18.53 -10.86 -1.89
N GLY A 95 18.04 -12.04 -1.48
CA GLY A 95 18.70 -12.84 -0.44
C GLY A 95 20.09 -13.37 -0.83
N TRP A 96 20.37 -13.51 -2.13
CA TRP A 96 21.68 -13.96 -2.66
C TRP A 96 22.51 -12.85 -3.30
N ALA A 97 22.11 -11.59 -3.11
CA ALA A 97 22.78 -10.46 -3.71
C ALA A 97 24.23 -10.32 -3.19
N PRO A 98 25.25 -10.37 -4.07
CA PRO A 98 26.66 -10.29 -3.66
C PRO A 98 27.08 -8.86 -3.29
N ASN A 99 26.29 -7.86 -3.65
CA ASN A 99 26.56 -6.45 -3.37
C ASN A 99 25.26 -5.64 -3.39
N VAL A 100 25.34 -4.41 -2.90
CA VAL A 100 24.20 -3.49 -2.78
C VAL A 100 23.53 -3.16 -4.12
N TRP A 101 24.29 -3.13 -5.22
CA TRP A 101 23.74 -2.79 -6.54
C TRP A 101 22.83 -3.90 -7.08
N VAL A 102 23.23 -5.16 -6.92
CA VAL A 102 22.41 -6.33 -7.27
C VAL A 102 21.18 -6.39 -6.35
N PHE A 103 21.36 -6.12 -5.06
CA PHE A 103 20.23 -6.04 -4.11
C PHE A 103 19.23 -4.97 -4.55
N ALA A 104 19.69 -3.77 -4.87
CA ALA A 104 18.85 -2.68 -5.34
C ALA A 104 18.16 -3.01 -6.68
N ALA A 105 18.87 -3.67 -7.61
CA ALA A 105 18.27 -4.14 -8.87
C ALA A 105 17.14 -5.15 -8.63
N CYS A 106 17.34 -6.10 -7.71
CA CYS A 106 16.28 -7.04 -7.29
C CYS A 106 15.07 -6.29 -6.70
N ARG A 107 15.28 -5.25 -5.88
CA ARG A 107 14.22 -4.39 -5.35
C ARG A 107 13.49 -3.64 -6.46
N GLY A 108 14.20 -3.19 -7.50
CA GLY A 108 13.61 -2.57 -8.69
C GLY A 108 12.73 -3.55 -9.47
N VAL A 109 13.21 -4.78 -9.73
CA VAL A 109 12.44 -5.85 -10.39
C VAL A 109 11.18 -6.19 -9.58
N LEU A 110 11.30 -6.26 -8.25
CA LEU A 110 10.16 -6.46 -7.36
C LEU A 110 9.14 -5.31 -7.52
N GLY A 111 9.61 -4.05 -7.57
CA GLY A 111 8.75 -2.88 -7.83
C GLY A 111 8.03 -2.92 -9.18
N LEU A 112 8.65 -3.47 -10.23
CA LEU A 112 8.00 -3.69 -11.54
C LEU A 112 6.95 -4.80 -11.48
N ALA A 113 7.12 -5.80 -10.65
CA ALA A 113 6.24 -6.98 -10.66
C ALA A 113 5.01 -6.82 -9.74
N GLU A 114 5.16 -6.20 -8.58
CA GLU A 114 4.13 -6.10 -7.55
C GLU A 114 2.80 -5.43 -7.98
N PRO A 115 2.77 -4.34 -8.78
CA PRO A 115 1.51 -3.69 -9.14
C PRO A 115 0.54 -4.57 -9.92
N THR A 116 1.04 -5.63 -10.56
CA THR A 116 0.24 -6.54 -11.40
C THR A 116 -0.85 -7.27 -10.61
N ILE A 117 -0.62 -7.52 -9.30
CA ILE A 117 -1.61 -8.20 -8.46
C ILE A 117 -2.86 -7.34 -8.27
N PHE A 118 -2.71 -6.02 -8.07
CA PHE A 118 -3.83 -5.10 -7.83
C PHE A 118 -4.66 -4.88 -9.09
N ALA A 119 -4.01 -4.70 -10.25
CA ALA A 119 -4.71 -4.60 -11.52
C ALA A 119 -5.44 -5.90 -11.86
N GLY A 120 -4.77 -7.04 -11.70
CA GLY A 120 -5.34 -8.38 -11.94
C GLY A 120 -6.49 -8.71 -11.01
N GLN A 121 -6.42 -8.30 -9.72
CA GLN A 121 -7.48 -8.48 -8.72
C GLN A 121 -8.80 -7.86 -9.18
N ILE A 122 -8.78 -6.59 -9.60
CA ILE A 122 -9.99 -5.86 -10.01
C ILE A 122 -10.67 -6.57 -11.18
N VAL A 123 -9.89 -6.96 -12.18
CA VAL A 123 -10.42 -7.65 -13.38
C VAL A 123 -10.89 -9.06 -13.02
N ALA A 124 -10.13 -9.83 -12.23
CA ALA A 124 -10.52 -11.18 -11.81
C ALA A 124 -11.85 -11.14 -11.02
N VAL A 125 -12.02 -10.20 -10.10
CA VAL A 125 -13.27 -10.03 -9.35
C VAL A 125 -14.41 -9.65 -10.30
N THR A 126 -14.17 -8.77 -11.26
CA THR A 126 -15.21 -8.37 -12.24
C THR A 126 -15.68 -9.54 -13.08
N LEU A 127 -14.78 -10.43 -13.49
CA LEU A 127 -15.09 -11.59 -14.31
C LEU A 127 -15.82 -12.71 -13.54
N TRP A 128 -15.54 -12.89 -12.24
CA TRP A 128 -16.07 -13.99 -11.44
C TRP A 128 -17.28 -13.63 -10.57
N PHE A 129 -17.51 -12.34 -10.29
CA PHE A 129 -18.56 -11.89 -9.36
C PHE A 129 -19.59 -10.98 -10.00
N GLU A 130 -20.86 -11.23 -9.64
CA GLU A 130 -21.96 -10.31 -9.98
C GLU A 130 -21.74 -8.96 -9.30
N LYS A 131 -22.24 -7.88 -9.89
CA LYS A 131 -22.09 -6.49 -9.44
C LYS A 131 -22.31 -6.29 -7.94
N LYS A 132 -23.35 -6.93 -7.38
CA LYS A 132 -23.69 -6.88 -5.94
C LYS A 132 -22.65 -7.49 -4.99
N GLN A 133 -21.76 -8.36 -5.49
CA GLN A 133 -20.75 -9.08 -4.70
C GLN A 133 -19.32 -8.56 -4.92
N ARG A 134 -19.09 -7.74 -5.96
CA ARG A 134 -17.74 -7.27 -6.34
C ARG A 134 -17.07 -6.45 -5.23
N ALA A 135 -17.84 -5.56 -4.58
CA ALA A 135 -17.31 -4.74 -3.50
C ALA A 135 -16.79 -5.61 -2.34
N THR A 136 -17.57 -6.60 -1.91
CA THR A 136 -17.18 -7.53 -0.85
C THR A 136 -15.95 -8.33 -1.23
N ALA A 137 -15.89 -8.88 -2.46
CA ALA A 137 -14.77 -9.66 -2.93
C ALA A 137 -13.47 -8.83 -3.02
N ASN A 138 -13.54 -7.60 -3.54
CA ASN A 138 -12.41 -6.67 -3.58
C ASN A 138 -11.94 -6.28 -2.18
N SER A 139 -12.85 -5.98 -1.26
CA SER A 139 -12.52 -5.62 0.12
C SER A 139 -11.79 -6.75 0.83
N LEU A 140 -12.26 -8.00 0.67
CA LEU A 140 -11.58 -9.17 1.25
C LEU A 140 -10.15 -9.32 0.72
N CYS A 141 -9.90 -9.11 -0.57
CA CYS A 141 -8.54 -9.12 -1.11
C CYS A 141 -7.70 -7.97 -0.52
N THR A 142 -8.24 -6.75 -0.47
CA THR A 142 -7.51 -5.55 -0.05
C THR A 142 -7.13 -5.58 1.44
N ILE A 143 -7.97 -6.17 2.30
CA ILE A 143 -7.65 -6.41 3.72
C ILE A 143 -6.37 -7.23 3.88
N GLY A 144 -6.06 -8.11 2.91
CA GLY A 144 -4.79 -8.86 2.87
C GLY A 144 -3.56 -7.97 3.01
N GLY A 145 -3.56 -6.77 2.43
CA GLY A 145 -2.46 -5.81 2.56
C GLY A 145 -2.26 -5.30 3.99
N SER A 146 -3.34 -4.88 4.65
CA SER A 146 -3.27 -4.44 6.05
C SER A 146 -2.87 -5.59 6.97
N LEU A 147 -3.45 -6.78 6.77
CA LEU A 147 -3.10 -7.96 7.56
C LEU A 147 -1.66 -8.39 7.33
N GLY A 148 -1.16 -8.34 6.09
CA GLY A 148 0.24 -8.59 5.75
C GLY A 148 1.18 -7.67 6.51
N ALA A 149 0.89 -6.36 6.55
CA ALA A 149 1.69 -5.40 7.32
C ALA A 149 1.65 -5.64 8.84
N VAL A 150 0.51 -6.12 9.38
CA VAL A 150 0.37 -6.48 10.81
C VAL A 150 1.17 -7.72 11.16
N VAL A 151 1.10 -8.74 10.30
CA VAL A 151 1.71 -10.07 10.55
C VAL A 151 3.21 -10.07 10.23
N ALA A 152 3.66 -9.19 9.32
CA ALA A 152 5.05 -9.14 8.88
C ALA A 152 6.08 -9.04 10.03
N PRO A 153 5.95 -8.13 11.01
CA PRO A 153 6.91 -8.06 12.11
C PRO A 153 7.04 -9.38 12.88
N ILE A 154 5.91 -10.06 13.11
CA ILE A 154 5.87 -11.34 13.84
C ILE A 154 6.59 -12.42 13.04
N VAL A 155 6.21 -12.59 11.77
CA VAL A 155 6.76 -13.65 10.89
C VAL A 155 8.25 -13.42 10.62
N ILE A 156 8.64 -12.16 10.33
CA ILE A 156 10.03 -11.82 10.00
C ILE A 156 10.94 -12.01 11.22
N ALA A 157 10.51 -11.54 12.40
CA ALA A 157 11.28 -11.72 13.61
C ALA A 157 11.41 -13.20 14.01
N TRP A 158 10.32 -13.98 13.89
CA TRP A 158 10.34 -15.42 14.13
C TRP A 158 11.29 -16.15 13.16
N LEU A 159 11.20 -15.85 11.85
CA LEU A 159 12.12 -16.44 10.85
C LEU A 159 13.57 -16.03 11.11
N MET A 160 13.81 -14.77 11.47
CA MET A 160 15.16 -14.29 11.79
C MET A 160 15.74 -15.02 13.00
N GLY A 161 14.94 -15.22 14.07
CA GLY A 161 15.34 -16.00 15.24
C GLY A 161 15.61 -17.48 14.95
N LEU A 162 14.86 -18.08 14.01
CA LEU A 162 15.02 -19.47 13.60
C LEU A 162 16.24 -19.69 12.69
N LEU A 163 16.48 -18.78 11.76
CA LEU A 163 17.45 -18.95 10.67
C LEU A 163 18.80 -18.25 10.95
N GLY A 164 18.81 -17.23 11.79
CA GLY A 164 19.99 -16.45 12.16
C GLY A 164 20.54 -15.50 11.09
N TYR A 165 20.07 -15.61 9.84
CA TYR A 165 20.56 -14.84 8.70
C TYR A 165 19.41 -14.18 7.94
N TRP A 166 19.49 -12.86 7.75
CA TRP A 166 18.46 -12.07 7.04
C TRP A 166 18.25 -12.52 5.59
N GLN A 167 19.31 -13.00 4.93
CA GLN A 167 19.26 -13.50 3.55
C GLN A 167 18.29 -14.67 3.40
N HIS A 168 18.29 -15.60 4.34
CA HIS A 168 17.38 -16.75 4.32
C HIS A 168 15.93 -16.34 4.46
N VAL A 169 15.63 -15.26 5.20
CA VAL A 169 14.26 -14.73 5.33
C VAL A 169 13.74 -14.24 3.98
N PHE A 170 14.57 -13.54 3.20
CA PHE A 170 14.23 -13.14 1.82
C PHE A 170 13.99 -14.35 0.91
N VAL A 171 14.88 -15.34 0.98
CA VAL A 171 14.75 -16.57 0.18
C VAL A 171 13.45 -17.31 0.50
N ILE A 172 13.13 -17.49 1.79
CA ILE A 172 11.89 -18.18 2.21
C ILE A 172 10.66 -17.41 1.74
N SER A 173 10.63 -16.08 1.89
CA SER A 173 9.52 -15.25 1.40
C SER A 173 9.30 -15.44 -0.09
N GLY A 174 10.37 -15.40 -0.89
CA GLY A 174 10.29 -15.65 -2.32
C GLY A 174 9.85 -17.07 -2.67
N VAL A 175 10.29 -18.10 -1.94
CA VAL A 175 9.83 -19.50 -2.12
C VAL A 175 8.33 -19.60 -1.82
N VAL A 176 7.83 -18.98 -0.77
CA VAL A 176 6.38 -18.95 -0.47
C VAL A 176 5.62 -18.30 -1.62
N GLY A 177 6.12 -17.19 -2.18
CA GLY A 177 5.53 -16.56 -3.36
C GLY A 177 5.51 -17.50 -4.58
N LEU A 178 6.57 -18.25 -4.85
CA LEU A 178 6.59 -19.26 -5.92
C LEU A 178 5.58 -20.40 -5.70
N VAL A 179 5.37 -20.83 -4.46
CA VAL A 179 4.32 -21.80 -4.11
C VAL A 179 2.94 -21.22 -4.42
N ILE A 180 2.70 -19.93 -4.08
CA ILE A 180 1.45 -19.25 -4.42
C ILE A 180 1.29 -19.18 -5.96
N ALA A 181 2.34 -18.83 -6.71
CA ALA A 181 2.32 -18.80 -8.17
C ALA A 181 1.99 -20.19 -8.76
N PHE A 182 2.61 -21.24 -8.24
CA PHE A 182 2.33 -22.62 -8.66
C PHE A 182 0.88 -23.00 -8.41
N LEU A 183 0.35 -22.75 -7.22
CA LEU A 183 -1.06 -23.01 -6.89
C LEU A 183 -2.02 -22.20 -7.76
N TRP A 184 -1.65 -20.96 -8.12
CA TRP A 184 -2.45 -20.09 -8.99
C TRP A 184 -2.69 -20.72 -10.37
N ILE A 185 -1.72 -21.43 -10.94
CA ILE A 185 -1.85 -22.12 -12.25
C ILE A 185 -3.06 -23.07 -12.26
N PHE A 186 -3.26 -23.82 -11.17
CA PHE A 186 -4.30 -24.84 -11.06
C PHE A 186 -5.65 -24.28 -10.60
N ILE A 187 -5.61 -23.29 -9.70
CA ILE A 187 -6.80 -22.73 -9.07
C ILE A 187 -7.51 -21.76 -10.01
N TYR A 188 -6.76 -20.83 -10.62
CA TYR A 188 -7.38 -19.85 -11.50
C TYR A 188 -7.72 -20.45 -12.85
N LYS A 189 -9.00 -20.47 -13.18
CA LYS A 189 -9.54 -20.79 -14.51
C LYS A 189 -10.27 -19.57 -15.06
N THR A 190 -10.32 -19.47 -16.38
CA THR A 190 -11.21 -18.49 -17.03
C THR A 190 -12.65 -18.86 -16.71
N PRO A 191 -13.52 -17.91 -16.34
CA PRO A 191 -14.93 -18.19 -16.09
C PRO A 191 -15.61 -18.83 -17.29
N SER A 192 -16.59 -19.72 -17.04
CA SER A 192 -17.41 -20.30 -18.11
C SER A 192 -18.28 -19.22 -18.80
N ALA A 193 -18.76 -19.51 -20.01
CA ALA A 193 -19.63 -18.60 -20.74
C ALA A 193 -20.88 -18.22 -19.93
N ASP A 194 -21.45 -19.17 -19.17
CA ASP A 194 -22.60 -18.91 -18.30
C ASP A 194 -22.28 -17.97 -17.12
N VAL A 195 -21.07 -18.06 -16.57
CA VAL A 195 -20.62 -17.13 -15.52
C VAL A 195 -20.44 -15.74 -16.12
N LEU A 196 -19.76 -15.63 -17.27
CA LEU A 196 -19.53 -14.36 -17.96
C LEU A 196 -20.84 -13.69 -18.36
N ALA A 197 -21.84 -14.45 -18.85
CA ALA A 197 -23.15 -13.90 -19.17
C ALA A 197 -23.86 -13.30 -17.95
N ARG A 198 -23.69 -13.90 -16.75
CA ARG A 198 -24.28 -13.39 -15.50
C ARG A 198 -23.50 -12.24 -14.87
N THR A 199 -22.18 -12.23 -15.03
CA THR A 199 -21.33 -11.22 -14.42
C THR A 199 -21.13 -10.02 -15.33
N VAL A 200 -20.59 -10.20 -16.53
CA VAL A 200 -20.26 -9.13 -17.49
C VAL A 200 -21.46 -8.78 -18.39
N GLY A 201 -22.25 -9.79 -18.79
CA GLY A 201 -23.46 -9.56 -19.63
C GLY A 201 -24.53 -8.70 -18.98
N ALA A 202 -24.58 -8.63 -17.64
CA ALA A 202 -25.44 -7.73 -16.89
C ALA A 202 -24.97 -6.25 -16.96
N ASP A 203 -23.69 -6.01 -17.19
CA ASP A 203 -23.12 -4.66 -17.34
C ASP A 203 -23.34 -4.09 -18.77
N VAL A 204 -23.55 -4.96 -19.78
CA VAL A 204 -23.81 -4.54 -21.17
C VAL A 204 -25.28 -4.10 -21.37
N LYS A 205 -26.19 -4.42 -20.44
CA LYS A 205 -27.62 -4.09 -20.51
C LYS A 205 -28.06 -2.89 -19.68
N THR A 206 -27.19 -1.93 -19.39
CA THR A 206 -27.65 -0.63 -18.87
C THR A 206 -28.15 0.23 -20.04
N PRO A 207 -29.44 0.61 -20.07
CA PRO A 207 -30.01 1.42 -21.14
C PRO A 207 -29.59 2.89 -21.10
N ASP A 208 -28.79 3.29 -20.14
CA ASP A 208 -28.31 4.66 -20.04
C ASP A 208 -27.15 4.87 -20.98
N GLY A 209 -27.37 5.79 -21.90
CA GLY A 209 -26.51 6.14 -23.01
C GLY A 209 -25.03 6.22 -22.65
N GLU A 210 -24.18 5.88 -23.60
CA GLU A 210 -22.71 5.92 -23.49
C GLU A 210 -22.27 7.17 -22.71
N GLN A 211 -21.88 6.98 -21.45
CA GLN A 211 -21.27 8.07 -20.69
C GLN A 211 -20.04 8.51 -21.49
N LYS A 212 -20.10 9.70 -22.08
CA LYS A 212 -18.97 10.31 -22.75
C LYS A 212 -17.80 10.25 -21.78
N ALA A 213 -16.71 9.59 -22.17
CA ALA A 213 -15.47 9.54 -21.40
C ALA A 213 -14.56 10.70 -21.83
N PHE A 214 -13.75 11.20 -20.90
CA PHE A 214 -12.67 12.09 -21.27
C PHE A 214 -11.65 11.34 -22.15
N SER A 215 -11.16 11.98 -23.20
CA SER A 215 -9.95 11.48 -23.85
C SER A 215 -8.77 11.56 -22.87
N PHE A 216 -7.74 10.74 -23.06
CA PHE A 216 -6.56 10.77 -22.20
C PHE A 216 -5.96 12.17 -22.05
N LYS A 217 -5.85 12.92 -23.17
CA LYS A 217 -5.43 14.32 -23.16
C LYS A 217 -6.45 15.25 -22.47
N GLY A 218 -7.74 14.93 -22.58
CA GLY A 218 -8.82 15.68 -21.93
C GLY A 218 -8.77 15.58 -20.41
N LEU A 219 -8.33 14.46 -19.86
CA LEU A 219 -8.15 14.29 -18.41
C LEU A 219 -7.23 15.34 -17.82
N PHE A 220 -6.12 15.67 -18.48
CA PHE A 220 -5.15 16.69 -18.02
C PHE A 220 -5.71 18.11 -18.00
N LYS A 221 -6.87 18.35 -18.60
CA LYS A 221 -7.58 19.65 -18.53
C LYS A 221 -8.48 19.75 -17.30
N THR A 222 -8.74 18.65 -16.58
CA THR A 222 -9.61 18.63 -15.41
C THR A 222 -8.86 19.05 -14.15
N ARG A 223 -9.49 19.88 -13.32
CA ARG A 223 -8.90 20.31 -12.04
C ARG A 223 -8.81 19.15 -11.06
N THR A 224 -9.78 18.26 -11.07
CA THR A 224 -9.87 17.13 -10.14
C THR A 224 -8.76 16.11 -10.38
N LEU A 225 -8.29 15.89 -11.63
CA LEU A 225 -7.10 15.05 -11.87
C LEU A 225 -5.86 15.65 -11.17
N TRP A 226 -5.60 16.93 -11.41
CA TRP A 226 -4.46 17.61 -10.77
C TRP A 226 -4.60 17.64 -9.25
N GLY A 227 -5.83 17.85 -8.76
CA GLY A 227 -6.13 17.72 -7.33
C GLY A 227 -5.73 16.35 -6.80
N GLY A 228 -6.14 15.27 -7.47
CA GLY A 228 -5.79 13.90 -7.10
C GLY A 228 -4.29 13.61 -7.14
N ILE A 229 -3.60 14.04 -8.19
CA ILE A 229 -2.15 13.95 -8.34
C ILE A 229 -1.44 14.64 -7.18
N LEU A 230 -1.78 15.90 -6.90
CA LEU A 230 -1.15 16.70 -5.84
C LEU A 230 -1.47 16.15 -4.45
N ILE A 231 -2.71 15.70 -4.20
CA ILE A 231 -3.10 15.05 -2.95
C ILE A 231 -2.18 13.87 -2.67
N ARG A 232 -2.09 12.94 -3.62
CA ARG A 232 -1.30 11.71 -3.44
C ARG A 232 0.19 12.01 -3.30
N LEU A 233 0.70 12.97 -4.08
CA LEU A 233 2.10 13.40 -4.02
C LEU A 233 2.50 13.89 -2.62
N VAL A 234 1.59 14.59 -1.90
CA VAL A 234 1.89 15.13 -0.56
C VAL A 234 1.41 14.23 0.59
N SER A 235 0.35 13.42 0.42
CA SER A 235 -0.17 12.59 1.52
C SER A 235 0.51 11.23 1.65
N ASP A 236 0.86 10.59 0.52
CA ASP A 236 1.43 9.25 0.53
C ASP A 236 2.80 9.14 1.23
N PRO A 237 3.69 10.15 1.19
CA PRO A 237 4.96 10.13 1.90
C PRO A 237 4.85 9.73 3.37
N VAL A 238 3.81 10.17 4.09
CA VAL A 238 3.59 9.84 5.51
C VAL A 238 3.32 8.34 5.69
N TRP A 239 2.51 7.75 4.80
CA TRP A 239 2.26 6.31 4.81
C TRP A 239 3.52 5.49 4.52
N TYR A 240 4.30 5.91 3.51
CA TYR A 240 5.55 5.22 3.16
C TYR A 240 6.63 5.37 4.24
N PHE A 241 6.63 6.47 5.00
CA PHE A 241 7.45 6.56 6.21
C PHE A 241 7.09 5.47 7.22
N CYS A 242 5.80 5.28 7.50
CA CYS A 242 5.35 4.21 8.39
C CYS A 242 5.78 2.83 7.89
N CYS A 243 5.77 2.61 6.56
CA CYS A 243 6.13 1.33 5.98
C CYS A 243 7.65 1.06 5.98
N PHE A 244 8.49 2.07 5.68
CA PHE A 244 9.91 1.85 5.42
C PHE A 244 10.85 2.36 6.52
N TRP A 245 10.41 3.30 7.36
CA TRP A 245 11.28 3.94 8.34
C TRP A 245 10.88 3.71 9.78
N LEU A 246 9.58 3.55 10.08
CA LEU A 246 9.10 3.40 11.45
C LEU A 246 9.73 2.20 12.18
N PRO A 247 9.83 0.99 11.61
CA PRO A 247 10.52 -0.11 12.28
C PRO A 247 11.99 0.20 12.60
N GLY A 248 12.72 0.79 11.66
CA GLY A 248 14.11 1.23 11.86
C GLY A 248 14.24 2.31 12.93
N PHE A 249 13.31 3.27 12.97
CA PHE A 249 13.25 4.29 14.01
C PHE A 249 13.06 3.70 15.41
N LEU A 250 12.13 2.74 15.56
CA LEU A 250 11.89 2.05 16.83
C LEU A 250 13.12 1.23 17.27
N ARG A 251 13.82 0.58 16.32
CA ARG A 251 15.09 -0.12 16.61
C ARG A 251 16.18 0.84 17.09
N GLY A 252 16.32 1.99 16.41
CA GLY A 252 17.26 3.04 16.82
C GLY A 252 16.99 3.58 18.22
N MET A 253 15.70 3.72 18.60
CA MET A 253 15.34 4.07 19.98
C MET A 253 15.80 3.03 21.00
N GLY A 254 15.54 1.73 20.72
CA GLY A 254 15.98 0.65 21.60
C GLY A 254 17.50 0.57 21.74
N ALA A 255 18.22 0.73 20.64
CA ALA A 255 19.70 0.73 20.65
C ALA A 255 20.26 1.87 21.50
N ARG A 256 19.68 3.07 21.46
CA ARG A 256 20.08 4.21 22.31
C ARG A 256 19.85 3.96 23.81
N GLU A 257 18.87 3.13 24.15
CA GLU A 257 18.61 2.70 25.54
C GLU A 257 19.42 1.45 25.94
N GLY A 258 20.37 1.03 25.10
CA GLY A 258 21.27 -0.10 25.38
C GLY A 258 20.67 -1.49 25.13
N LEU A 259 19.52 -1.59 24.46
CA LEU A 259 18.92 -2.88 24.08
C LEU A 259 19.75 -3.54 22.97
N THR A 260 19.89 -4.86 23.06
CA THR A 260 20.54 -5.65 22.00
C THR A 260 19.67 -5.69 20.73
N ASN A 261 20.26 -6.08 19.59
CA ASN A 261 19.53 -6.28 18.35
C ASN A 261 18.38 -7.28 18.51
N GLU A 262 18.59 -8.36 19.25
CA GLU A 262 17.55 -9.35 19.54
C GLU A 262 16.40 -8.77 20.37
N GLN A 263 16.73 -8.01 21.42
CA GLN A 263 15.70 -7.36 22.27
C GLN A 263 14.89 -6.34 21.48
N THR A 264 15.53 -5.54 20.61
CA THR A 264 14.82 -4.56 19.76
C THR A 264 13.96 -5.25 18.70
N LEU A 265 14.41 -6.36 18.13
CA LEU A 265 13.62 -7.15 17.17
C LEU A 265 12.40 -7.79 17.86
N ASN A 266 12.57 -8.36 19.07
CA ASN A 266 11.48 -8.87 19.89
C ASN A 266 10.46 -7.78 20.24
N MET A 267 10.91 -6.58 20.56
CA MET A 267 10.02 -5.44 20.80
C MET A 267 9.16 -5.16 19.55
N ILE A 268 9.80 -5.03 18.37
CA ILE A 268 9.08 -4.75 17.12
C ILE A 268 8.14 -5.88 16.72
N GLN A 269 8.49 -7.13 16.98
CA GLN A 269 7.64 -8.29 16.73
C GLN A 269 6.23 -8.10 17.33
N TRP A 270 6.13 -7.54 18.52
CA TRP A 270 4.86 -7.40 19.23
C TRP A 270 4.16 -6.06 18.97
N ILE A 271 4.93 -4.97 18.78
CA ILE A 271 4.34 -3.64 18.69
C ILE A 271 4.38 -3.04 17.28
N GLY A 272 5.28 -3.52 16.42
CA GLY A 272 5.46 -2.93 15.07
C GLY A 272 4.25 -3.07 14.15
N GLY A 273 3.40 -4.09 14.37
CA GLY A 273 2.16 -4.30 13.64
C GLY A 273 0.97 -3.46 14.14
N ILE A 274 1.04 -2.92 15.37
CA ILE A 274 -0.09 -2.20 16.01
C ILE A 274 -0.56 -1.00 15.18
N PRO A 275 0.31 -0.10 14.67
CA PRO A 275 -0.12 1.02 13.86
C PRO A 275 -0.89 0.59 12.61
N PHE A 276 -0.46 -0.48 11.95
CA PHE A 276 -1.12 -1.00 10.74
C PHE A 276 -2.49 -1.61 11.07
N LEU A 277 -2.62 -2.32 12.18
CA LEU A 277 -3.90 -2.90 12.64
C LEU A 277 -4.89 -1.79 13.00
N VAL A 278 -4.50 -0.87 13.86
CA VAL A 278 -5.34 0.26 14.30
C VAL A 278 -5.70 1.13 13.10
N GLY A 279 -4.72 1.39 12.21
CA GLY A 279 -4.94 2.12 10.98
C GLY A 279 -5.97 1.47 10.06
N ALA A 280 -5.89 0.15 9.86
CA ALA A 280 -6.84 -0.60 9.03
C ALA A 280 -8.27 -0.53 9.59
N ILE A 281 -8.43 -0.80 10.88
CA ILE A 281 -9.74 -0.71 11.57
C ILE A 281 -10.27 0.73 11.49
N GLY A 282 -9.44 1.72 11.83
CA GLY A 282 -9.81 3.13 11.79
C GLY A 282 -10.17 3.60 10.39
N GLY A 283 -9.44 3.17 9.35
CA GLY A 283 -9.74 3.48 7.96
C GLY A 283 -11.10 2.93 7.50
N ILE A 284 -11.49 1.73 7.94
CA ILE A 284 -12.82 1.15 7.70
C ILE A 284 -13.90 1.95 8.44
N LEU A 285 -13.69 2.25 9.71
CA LEU A 285 -14.65 3.00 10.54
C LEU A 285 -14.89 4.41 9.99
N THR A 286 -13.85 5.11 9.55
CA THR A 286 -13.96 6.44 8.96
C THR A 286 -14.66 6.41 7.60
N SER A 287 -14.42 5.38 6.79
CA SER A 287 -15.16 5.14 5.54
C SER A 287 -16.65 4.91 5.83
N ALA A 288 -16.98 4.08 6.82
CA ALA A 288 -18.36 3.85 7.26
C ALA A 288 -19.01 5.14 7.82
N TRP A 289 -18.26 5.96 8.55
CA TRP A 289 -18.73 7.28 8.99
C TRP A 289 -19.08 8.19 7.81
N SER A 290 -18.23 8.24 6.79
CA SER A 290 -18.48 8.98 5.56
C SER A 290 -19.75 8.49 4.85
N ASP A 291 -19.98 7.16 4.77
CA ASP A 291 -21.21 6.57 4.22
C ASP A 291 -22.45 6.93 5.05
N ALA A 292 -22.32 6.98 6.37
CA ALA A 292 -23.41 7.39 7.26
C ALA A 292 -23.80 8.86 7.03
N LEU A 293 -22.85 9.75 6.72
CA LEU A 293 -23.14 11.14 6.35
C LEU A 293 -23.94 11.22 5.05
N VAL A 294 -23.61 10.39 4.06
CA VAL A 294 -24.38 10.30 2.79
C VAL A 294 -25.80 9.82 3.07
N LYS A 295 -25.97 8.77 3.89
CA LYS A 295 -27.30 8.28 4.29
C LYS A 295 -28.16 9.32 5.02
N ARG A 296 -27.52 10.27 5.69
CA ARG A 296 -28.17 11.41 6.35
C ARG A 296 -28.49 12.59 5.39
N GLY A 297 -28.29 12.39 4.07
CA GLY A 297 -28.64 13.37 3.04
C GLY A 297 -27.53 14.32 2.63
N LYS A 298 -26.29 14.15 3.13
CA LYS A 298 -25.17 14.97 2.66
C LYS A 298 -24.74 14.51 1.26
N PRO A 299 -24.46 15.43 0.31
CA PRO A 299 -23.92 15.06 -1.01
C PRO A 299 -22.68 14.19 -0.85
N ALA A 300 -22.56 13.14 -1.67
CA ALA A 300 -21.53 12.11 -1.51
C ALA A 300 -20.10 12.71 -1.47
N LEU A 301 -19.76 13.54 -2.45
CA LEU A 301 -18.44 14.20 -2.50
C LEU A 301 -18.18 15.07 -1.27
N ASP A 302 -19.18 15.81 -0.77
CA ASP A 302 -19.02 16.67 0.41
C ASP A 302 -18.87 15.86 1.69
N ALA A 303 -19.56 14.70 1.78
CA ALA A 303 -19.40 13.77 2.88
C ALA A 303 -17.96 13.21 2.94
N ARG A 304 -17.41 12.77 1.77
CA ARG A 304 -16.02 12.29 1.65
C ARG A 304 -15.02 13.38 2.05
N LYS A 305 -15.17 14.59 1.47
CA LYS A 305 -14.31 15.74 1.79
C LYS A 305 -14.32 16.06 3.28
N SER A 306 -15.51 16.17 3.88
CA SER A 306 -15.64 16.51 5.30
C SER A 306 -14.94 15.49 6.20
N MET A 307 -15.14 14.19 5.94
CA MET A 307 -14.48 13.13 6.70
C MET A 307 -12.95 13.22 6.56
N LEU A 308 -12.45 13.29 5.31
CA LEU A 308 -11.00 13.36 5.04
C LEU A 308 -10.35 14.59 5.69
N MET A 309 -10.99 15.76 5.61
CA MET A 309 -10.48 16.98 6.24
C MET A 309 -10.48 16.89 7.77
N THR A 310 -11.50 16.27 8.37
CA THR A 310 -11.56 16.08 9.83
C THR A 310 -10.45 15.14 10.29
N ILE A 311 -10.25 14.01 9.59
CA ILE A 311 -9.20 13.05 9.95
C ILE A 311 -7.78 13.61 9.71
N ALA A 312 -7.60 14.51 8.76
CA ALA A 312 -6.32 15.20 8.55
C ALA A 312 -5.85 16.02 9.76
N LEU A 313 -6.75 16.40 10.66
CA LEU A 313 -6.41 17.07 11.94
C LEU A 313 -5.60 16.17 12.88
N LEU A 314 -5.45 14.87 12.59
CA LEU A 314 -4.53 13.99 13.29
C LEU A 314 -3.06 14.17 12.86
N ALA A 315 -2.80 14.79 11.69
CA ALA A 315 -1.44 14.98 11.18
C ALA A 315 -0.50 15.68 12.15
N PRO A 316 -0.88 16.80 12.83
CA PRO A 316 -0.02 17.48 13.78
C PRO A 316 0.48 16.62 14.94
N LEU A 317 -0.14 15.48 15.24
CA LEU A 317 0.36 14.54 16.24
C LEU A 317 1.77 14.05 15.93
N CYS A 318 2.17 13.97 14.64
CA CYS A 318 3.55 13.67 14.27
C CYS A 318 4.56 14.62 14.93
N MET A 319 4.21 15.89 15.12
CA MET A 319 5.09 16.90 15.71
C MET A 319 5.41 16.62 17.19
N THR A 320 4.63 15.77 17.87
CA THR A 320 4.86 15.40 19.28
C THR A 320 5.96 14.36 19.43
N VAL A 321 6.26 13.57 18.38
CA VAL A 321 7.21 12.45 18.45
C VAL A 321 8.59 12.84 18.93
N PRO A 322 9.23 13.93 18.45
CA PRO A 322 10.55 14.35 18.93
C PRO A 322 10.55 14.74 20.42
N PHE A 323 9.46 15.34 20.91
CA PHE A 323 9.32 15.72 22.31
C PHE A 323 9.16 14.50 23.21
N ILE A 324 8.35 13.51 22.79
CA ILE A 324 8.19 12.23 23.51
C ILE A 324 9.53 11.49 23.55
N ASN A 325 10.23 11.41 22.42
CA ASN A 325 11.51 10.70 22.33
C ASN A 325 12.60 11.36 23.18
N GLY A 326 12.62 12.71 23.27
CA GLY A 326 13.58 13.49 24.05
C GLY A 326 13.18 13.75 25.50
N ALA A 327 12.10 13.16 26.00
CA ALA A 327 11.64 13.38 27.38
C ALA A 327 12.38 12.45 28.36
N ASP A 328 13.46 12.94 28.99
CA ASP A 328 14.27 12.15 29.93
C ASP A 328 13.50 11.69 31.17
N SER A 329 12.42 12.39 31.52
CA SER A 329 11.54 12.04 32.64
C SER A 329 10.64 10.81 32.38
N LEU A 330 10.51 10.37 31.14
CA LEU A 330 9.67 9.24 30.75
C LEU A 330 10.49 7.94 30.68
N ALA A 331 10.03 6.89 31.35
CA ALA A 331 10.60 5.56 31.17
C ALA A 331 10.46 5.09 29.71
N PHE A 332 11.43 4.32 29.19
CA PHE A 332 11.51 3.88 27.81
C PHE A 332 10.21 3.24 27.31
N GLY A 333 9.59 2.34 28.11
CA GLY A 333 8.33 1.71 27.74
C GLY A 333 7.18 2.71 27.50
N TRP A 334 7.11 3.79 28.26
CA TRP A 334 6.12 4.86 28.03
C TRP A 334 6.43 5.68 26.77
N LYS A 335 7.72 5.99 26.49
CA LYS A 335 8.12 6.65 25.23
C LYS A 335 7.66 5.84 24.03
N VAL A 336 7.98 4.55 24.02
CA VAL A 336 7.60 3.63 22.95
C VAL A 336 6.08 3.53 22.81
N GLY A 337 5.36 3.33 23.93
CA GLY A 337 3.89 3.23 23.93
C GLY A 337 3.21 4.47 23.36
N LEU A 338 3.64 5.67 23.76
CA LEU A 338 3.10 6.94 23.26
C LEU A 338 3.41 7.14 21.78
N ILE A 339 4.62 6.80 21.33
CA ILE A 339 5.00 6.91 19.92
C ILE A 339 4.19 5.94 19.05
N ILE A 340 3.98 4.70 19.51
CA ILE A 340 3.11 3.74 18.83
C ILE A 340 1.66 4.25 18.78
N ALA A 341 1.16 4.85 19.86
CA ALA A 341 -0.18 5.44 19.86
C ALA A 341 -0.30 6.59 18.83
N VAL A 342 0.68 7.48 18.76
CA VAL A 342 0.73 8.56 17.76
C VAL A 342 0.74 7.97 16.35
N PHE A 343 1.64 7.02 16.05
CA PHE A 343 1.70 6.42 14.73
C PHE A 343 0.47 5.57 14.39
N SER A 344 -0.23 5.02 15.39
CA SER A 344 -1.51 4.35 15.18
C SER A 344 -2.58 5.32 14.69
N LEU A 345 -2.69 6.50 15.29
CA LEU A 345 -3.61 7.55 14.85
C LEU A 345 -3.22 8.13 13.48
N VAL A 346 -1.93 8.30 13.23
CA VAL A 346 -1.40 8.69 11.91
C VAL A 346 -1.72 7.65 10.85
N ALA A 347 -1.61 6.37 11.17
CA ALA A 347 -1.99 5.28 10.27
C ALA A 347 -3.50 5.25 9.98
N VAL A 348 -4.36 5.55 10.98
CA VAL A 348 -5.81 5.76 10.75
C VAL A 348 -6.02 6.86 9.71
N MET A 349 -5.35 8.00 9.86
CA MET A 349 -5.42 9.10 8.91
C MET A 349 -4.99 8.64 7.50
N CYS A 350 -3.79 8.07 7.38
CA CYS A 350 -3.24 7.64 6.08
C CYS A 350 -4.14 6.63 5.38
N LEU A 351 -4.62 5.60 6.09
CA LEU A 351 -5.47 4.56 5.50
C LEU A 351 -6.89 5.08 5.20
N SER A 352 -7.42 6.01 5.98
CA SER A 352 -8.67 6.70 5.64
C SER A 352 -8.56 7.42 4.29
N TRP A 353 -7.45 8.11 4.04
CA TRP A 353 -7.19 8.76 2.75
C TRP A 353 -6.97 7.74 1.64
N LEU A 354 -6.18 6.69 1.90
CA LEU A 354 -5.90 5.63 0.92
C LEU A 354 -7.16 4.92 0.45
N TYR A 355 -8.11 4.64 1.36
CA TYR A 355 -9.35 3.94 1.04
C TYR A 355 -10.41 4.86 0.41
N THR A 356 -10.43 6.15 0.78
CA THR A 356 -11.51 7.06 0.35
C THR A 356 -11.20 7.81 -0.94
N ILE A 357 -9.94 8.14 -1.25
CA ILE A 357 -9.58 8.84 -2.50
C ILE A 357 -10.03 8.08 -3.76
N PRO A 358 -9.92 6.74 -3.87
CA PRO A 358 -10.52 6.00 -4.98
C PRO A 358 -12.03 6.19 -5.12
N VAL A 359 -12.75 6.27 -4.00
CA VAL A 359 -14.20 6.52 -4.00
C VAL A 359 -14.50 7.94 -4.48
N VAL A 360 -13.71 8.93 -4.05
CA VAL A 360 -13.81 10.32 -4.55
C VAL A 360 -13.65 10.37 -6.06
N PHE A 361 -12.69 9.62 -6.64
CA PHE A 361 -12.53 9.56 -8.10
C PHE A 361 -13.72 8.88 -8.79
N ALA A 362 -14.27 7.83 -8.19
CA ALA A 362 -15.47 7.16 -8.71
C ALA A 362 -16.71 8.06 -8.70
N GLU A 363 -16.77 9.03 -7.78
CA GLU A 363 -17.87 10.01 -7.68
C GLU A 363 -17.64 11.25 -8.56
N THR A 364 -16.43 11.48 -9.06
CA THR A 364 -16.05 12.70 -9.78
C THR A 364 -15.77 12.48 -11.26
N PHE A 365 -15.43 11.26 -11.68
CA PHE A 365 -15.11 10.92 -13.07
C PHE A 365 -16.03 9.85 -13.64
N PRO A 366 -16.24 9.84 -14.97
CA PRO A 366 -16.90 8.72 -15.65
C PRO A 366 -16.17 7.39 -15.40
N VAL A 367 -16.93 6.30 -15.31
CA VAL A 367 -16.39 4.95 -14.99
C VAL A 367 -15.21 4.56 -15.88
N LYS A 368 -15.28 4.85 -17.20
CA LYS A 368 -14.22 4.57 -18.18
C LYS A 368 -12.88 5.27 -17.88
N ASN A 369 -12.87 6.33 -17.06
CA ASN A 369 -11.69 7.12 -16.74
C ASN A 369 -11.09 6.82 -15.36
N ILE A 370 -11.81 6.11 -14.49
CA ILE A 370 -11.40 5.89 -13.08
C ILE A 370 -10.03 5.21 -13.01
N ALA A 371 -9.80 4.15 -13.79
CA ALA A 371 -8.53 3.42 -13.80
C ALA A 371 -7.35 4.30 -14.19
N SER A 372 -7.51 5.14 -15.23
CA SER A 372 -6.46 6.08 -15.68
C SER A 372 -6.17 7.15 -14.62
N VAL A 373 -7.21 7.72 -14.00
CA VAL A 373 -7.05 8.72 -12.93
C VAL A 373 -6.36 8.12 -11.71
N MET A 374 -6.76 6.89 -11.32
CA MET A 374 -6.12 6.14 -10.24
C MET A 374 -4.65 5.86 -10.53
N GLY A 375 -4.32 5.35 -11.72
CA GLY A 375 -2.94 5.05 -12.11
C GLY A 375 -2.04 6.27 -12.06
N LEU A 376 -2.49 7.40 -12.63
CA LEU A 376 -1.75 8.66 -12.61
C LEU A 376 -1.56 9.20 -11.19
N SER A 377 -2.60 9.15 -10.37
CA SER A 377 -2.55 9.65 -8.99
C SER A 377 -1.68 8.76 -8.09
N CYS A 378 -1.78 7.44 -8.19
CA CYS A 378 -0.93 6.50 -7.43
C CYS A 378 0.53 6.59 -7.84
N GLY A 379 0.81 6.75 -9.15
CA GLY A 379 2.16 7.02 -9.63
C GLY A 379 2.77 8.29 -9.04
N ALA A 380 1.99 9.38 -8.98
CA ALA A 380 2.42 10.63 -8.34
C ALA A 380 2.70 10.44 -6.84
N GLY A 381 1.87 9.65 -6.14
CA GLY A 381 2.10 9.32 -4.73
C GLY A 381 3.42 8.59 -4.50
N ALA A 382 3.75 7.63 -5.36
CA ALA A 382 5.03 6.92 -5.29
C ALA A 382 6.22 7.88 -5.56
N LEU A 383 6.09 8.80 -6.53
CA LEU A 383 7.12 9.81 -6.80
C LEU A 383 7.30 10.79 -5.63
N GLY A 384 6.20 11.27 -5.02
CA GLY A 384 6.28 12.11 -3.83
C GLY A 384 6.96 11.39 -2.67
N SER A 385 6.64 10.12 -2.49
CA SER A 385 7.27 9.28 -1.46
C SER A 385 8.74 9.02 -1.73
N MET A 386 9.15 8.90 -3.00
CA MET A 386 10.55 8.76 -3.40
C MET A 386 11.36 10.00 -2.99
N VAL A 387 10.87 11.21 -3.31
CA VAL A 387 11.53 12.47 -2.90
C VAL A 387 11.62 12.56 -1.38
N PHE A 388 10.55 12.22 -0.69
CA PHE A 388 10.48 12.26 0.77
C PHE A 388 11.45 11.24 1.40
N ASN A 389 11.51 10.00 0.91
CA ASN A 389 12.43 8.98 1.40
C ASN A 389 13.90 9.41 1.23
N GLN A 390 14.24 10.03 0.10
CA GLN A 390 15.60 10.55 -0.10
C GLN A 390 15.92 11.66 0.90
N PHE A 391 14.94 12.53 1.19
CA PHE A 391 15.08 13.56 2.22
C PHE A 391 15.33 12.92 3.60
N VAL A 392 14.54 11.92 3.99
CA VAL A 392 14.72 11.20 5.28
C VAL A 392 16.11 10.58 5.38
N GLY A 393 16.57 9.90 4.32
CA GLY A 393 17.90 9.27 4.31
C GLY A 393 19.08 10.25 4.24
N SER A 394 18.83 11.51 3.86
CA SER A 394 19.86 12.54 3.74
C SER A 394 20.08 13.36 5.01
N ILE A 395 19.12 13.34 5.95
CA ILE A 395 19.22 14.11 7.18
C ILE A 395 19.64 13.24 8.37
N PRO A 396 20.52 13.74 9.26
CA PRO A 396 20.88 13.01 10.47
C PRO A 396 19.67 12.91 11.42
N GLU A 397 19.61 11.87 12.23
CA GLU A 397 18.52 11.67 13.19
C GLU A 397 18.30 12.87 14.12
N SER A 398 19.34 13.63 14.45
CA SER A 398 19.23 14.85 15.24
C SER A 398 18.35 15.93 14.59
N ALA A 399 18.23 15.92 13.25
CA ALA A 399 17.40 16.85 12.49
C ALA A 399 15.96 16.31 12.22
N TRP A 400 15.61 15.13 12.71
CA TRP A 400 14.29 14.53 12.49
C TRP A 400 13.13 15.33 13.10
N LYS A 401 13.40 16.31 13.96
CA LYS A 401 12.38 17.30 14.37
C LYS A 401 11.73 17.98 13.15
N VAL A 402 12.54 18.36 12.16
CA VAL A 402 12.06 18.99 10.92
C VAL A 402 11.20 18.00 10.11
N LEU A 403 11.63 16.73 10.03
CA LEU A 403 10.89 15.66 9.37
C LEU A 403 9.48 15.49 9.98
N PHE A 404 9.37 15.39 11.30
CA PHE A 404 8.08 15.21 11.97
C PHE A 404 7.17 16.44 11.88
N ILE A 405 7.75 17.67 11.83
CA ILE A 405 6.99 18.89 11.53
C ILE A 405 6.43 18.82 10.11
N LEU A 406 7.26 18.43 9.13
CA LEU A 406 6.83 18.27 7.74
C LEU A 406 5.69 17.24 7.64
N MET A 407 5.85 16.04 8.22
CA MET A 407 4.81 15.01 8.24
C MET A 407 3.51 15.51 8.84
N GLY A 408 3.59 16.32 9.91
CA GLY A 408 2.43 16.92 10.58
C GLY A 408 1.68 17.96 9.73
N THR A 409 2.28 18.47 8.65
CA THR A 409 1.65 19.48 7.77
C THR A 409 1.12 18.89 6.47
N LEU A 410 1.67 17.77 5.97
CA LEU A 410 1.38 17.27 4.62
C LEU A 410 -0.11 16.96 4.39
N HIS A 411 -0.81 16.30 5.33
CA HIS A 411 -2.24 16.01 5.17
C HIS A 411 -3.13 17.25 5.32
N LEU A 412 -2.68 18.27 6.06
CA LEU A 412 -3.38 19.57 6.11
C LEU A 412 -3.29 20.26 4.73
N ILE A 413 -2.10 20.22 4.09
CA ILE A 413 -1.91 20.72 2.72
C ILE A 413 -2.79 19.93 1.75
N ALA A 414 -2.78 18.59 1.85
CA ALA A 414 -3.64 17.72 1.04
C ALA A 414 -5.13 18.06 1.21
N SER A 415 -5.57 18.42 2.43
CA SER A 415 -6.93 18.86 2.72
C SER A 415 -7.30 20.16 2.00
N LEU A 416 -6.38 21.13 1.96
CA LEU A 416 -6.58 22.38 1.21
C LEU A 416 -6.67 22.13 -0.30
N ILE A 417 -5.86 21.23 -0.83
CA ILE A 417 -5.89 20.82 -2.24
C ILE A 417 -7.22 20.12 -2.54
N LEU A 418 -7.66 19.19 -1.69
CA LEU A 418 -8.93 18.48 -1.79
C LEU A 418 -10.11 19.45 -1.84
N TRP A 419 -10.11 20.43 -0.95
CA TRP A 419 -11.18 21.44 -0.88
C TRP A 419 -11.22 22.32 -2.14
N LYS A 420 -10.06 22.81 -2.62
CA LYS A 420 -9.98 23.78 -3.72
C LYS A 420 -10.11 23.16 -5.11
N LEU A 421 -9.51 21.99 -5.34
CA LEU A 421 -9.34 21.44 -6.69
C LEU A 421 -10.29 20.29 -7.03
N VAL A 422 -10.73 19.50 -6.04
CA VAL A 422 -11.57 18.33 -6.33
C VAL A 422 -13.03 18.73 -6.41
N ARG A 423 -13.66 18.41 -7.56
CA ARG A 423 -15.08 18.69 -7.84
C ARG A 423 -15.61 17.69 -8.87
N ILE A 424 -16.92 17.62 -9.03
CA ILE A 424 -17.54 16.80 -10.08
C ILE A 424 -17.15 17.39 -11.44
N GLU A 425 -16.51 16.59 -12.28
CA GLU A 425 -16.09 16.99 -13.61
C GLU A 425 -17.18 16.65 -14.64
N LYS A 426 -17.53 17.61 -15.48
CA LYS A 426 -18.47 17.40 -16.59
C LYS A 426 -17.70 17.25 -17.89
N VAL A 427 -18.06 16.23 -18.68
CA VAL A 427 -17.54 16.05 -20.04
C VAL A 427 -18.31 17.01 -20.93
N ASN A 428 -17.63 18.03 -21.47
CA ASN A 428 -18.19 18.96 -22.46
C ASN A 428 -18.22 18.32 -23.84
#